data_884847545813620fa9f314b3e0ab32e8
#
_entry.id   884847545813620fa9f314b3e0ab32e8
#
_cell.length_a   1.000
_cell.length_b   1.000
_cell.length_c   1.000
_cell.angle_alpha   90.00
_cell.angle_beta   90.00
_cell.angle_gamma   90.00
#
_symmetry.space_group_name_H-M   'P 1'
#
loop_
_entity.id
_entity.type
_entity.pdbx_description
1 polymer ?
#
loop_
_entity_poly.entity_id
_entity_poly.type
_entity_poly.pdbx_seq_one_letter_code
_entity_poly.pdbx_strand_id
1 'polypeptide(L)' 'MLDPDYYKVLLEIGVGRRFWQSNPAAENAHAFHVRVVKPLRQLQRRGLVEKLQEIAPTDDRTPIAVEIIGQVDLTKLSKQ' A
#
# COMPACT_ATOMS: atom_id res chain seq x y z
N MET A 1 -0.34 18.42 2.98
CA MET A 1 0.91 17.64 3.05
C MET A 1 0.57 16.16 3.16
N LEU A 2 1.27 15.33 2.40
CA LEU A 2 1.04 13.89 2.45
C LEU A 2 1.83 13.25 3.60
N ASP A 3 1.28 12.15 4.09
CA ASP A 3 1.86 11.35 5.17
C ASP A 3 3.25 10.84 4.76
N PRO A 4 4.26 10.83 5.67
CA PRO A 4 5.56 10.23 5.37
C PRO A 4 5.47 8.77 4.92
N ASP A 5 4.51 8.00 5.44
CA ASP A 5 4.31 6.61 5.03
C ASP A 5 3.89 6.52 3.56
N TYR A 6 3.11 7.48 3.08
CA TYR A 6 2.72 7.56 1.68
C TYR A 6 3.95 7.67 0.77
N TYR A 7 4.88 8.58 1.12
CA TYR A 7 6.09 8.75 0.33
C TYR A 7 7.00 7.52 0.39
N LYS A 8 7.08 6.89 1.55
CA LYS A 8 7.89 5.69 1.71
C LYS A 8 7.38 4.55 0.82
N VAL A 9 6.08 4.31 0.82
CA VAL A 9 5.47 3.30 -0.04
C VAL A 9 5.70 3.65 -1.51
N LEU A 10 5.57 4.93 -1.86
CA LEU A 10 5.76 5.38 -3.22
C LEU A 10 7.19 5.11 -3.71
N LEU A 11 8.19 5.36 -2.86
CA LEU A 11 9.59 5.06 -3.20
C LEU A 11 9.81 3.57 -3.40
N GLU A 12 9.19 2.74 -2.58
CA GLU A 12 9.30 1.28 -2.71
C GLU A 12 8.69 0.80 -4.03
N ILE A 13 7.57 1.38 -4.44
CA ILE A 13 6.95 1.08 -5.73
C ILE A 13 7.89 1.50 -6.87
N GLY A 14 8.55 2.64 -6.73
CA GLY A 14 9.50 3.13 -7.73
C GLY A 14 10.66 2.20 -7.98
N VAL A 15 11.09 1.44 -6.97
CA VAL A 15 12.16 0.45 -7.12
C VAL A 15 11.63 -0.95 -7.47
N GLY A 16 10.34 -1.10 -7.71
CA GLY A 16 9.76 -2.34 -8.21
C GLY A 16 9.02 -3.19 -7.20
N ARG A 17 8.84 -2.71 -5.98
CA ARG A 17 8.11 -3.49 -4.98
C ARG A 17 6.61 -3.51 -5.29
N ARG A 18 5.99 -4.71 -5.20
CA ARG A 18 4.57 -4.89 -5.49
C ARG A 18 3.84 -5.66 -4.40
N PHE A 19 4.54 -6.05 -3.32
CA PHE A 19 3.96 -6.85 -2.25
C PHE A 19 4.45 -6.37 -0.90
N TRP A 20 3.54 -6.27 0.05
CA TRP A 20 3.83 -5.90 1.44
C TRP A 20 3.16 -6.88 2.37
N GLN A 21 3.86 -7.28 3.42
CA GLN A 21 3.34 -8.19 4.43
C GLN A 21 3.63 -7.65 5.81
N SER A 22 2.65 -7.79 6.70
CA SER A 22 2.80 -7.43 8.10
C SER A 22 3.76 -8.38 8.80
N ASN A 23 4.60 -7.83 9.69
CA ASN A 23 5.44 -8.63 10.57
C ASN A 23 4.82 -8.64 11.97
N PRO A 24 4.11 -9.71 12.37
CA PRO A 24 3.39 -9.71 13.65
C PRO A 24 4.32 -9.62 14.86
N ALA A 25 5.60 -9.91 14.70
CA ALA A 25 6.59 -9.76 15.78
C ALA A 25 7.00 -8.32 15.99
N ALA A 26 6.84 -7.46 14.96
CA ALA A 26 7.31 -6.07 15.00
C ALA A 26 6.19 -5.05 15.01
N GLU A 27 5.01 -5.39 14.50
CA GLU A 27 3.89 -4.46 14.41
C GLU A 27 2.55 -5.19 14.48
N ASN A 28 1.53 -4.51 15.01
CA ASN A 28 0.18 -5.04 15.00
C ASN A 28 -0.53 -4.71 13.68
N ALA A 29 -1.73 -5.27 13.50
CA ALA A 29 -2.49 -5.10 12.26
C ALA A 29 -2.85 -3.62 12.00
N HIS A 30 -3.13 -2.87 13.06
CA HIS A 30 -3.45 -1.45 12.90
C HIS A 30 -2.23 -0.65 12.39
N ALA A 31 -1.04 -0.94 12.92
CA ALA A 31 0.17 -0.26 12.47
C ALA A 31 0.45 -0.57 11.00
N PHE A 32 0.25 -1.81 10.58
CA PHE A 32 0.41 -2.19 9.18
C PHE A 32 -0.60 -1.45 8.30
N HIS A 33 -1.84 -1.34 8.74
CA HIS A 33 -2.87 -0.62 8.00
C HIS A 33 -2.47 0.83 7.77
N VAL A 34 -2.05 1.53 8.82
CA VAL A 34 -1.68 2.94 8.72
C VAL A 34 -0.43 3.12 7.86
N ARG A 35 0.55 2.23 7.99
CA ARG A 35 1.84 2.36 7.34
C ARG A 35 1.80 1.97 5.86
N VAL A 36 0.98 0.98 5.50
CA VAL A 36 1.01 0.38 4.16
C VAL A 36 -0.35 0.43 3.47
N VAL A 37 -1.39 -0.10 4.09
CA VAL A 37 -2.69 -0.28 3.43
C VAL A 37 -3.31 1.07 3.06
N LYS A 38 -3.33 2.00 4.00
CA LYS A 38 -3.92 3.32 3.78
C LYS A 38 -3.19 4.10 2.68
N PRO A 39 -1.84 4.18 2.67
CA PRO A 39 -1.14 4.83 1.57
C PRO A 39 -1.41 4.18 0.21
N LEU A 40 -1.46 2.84 0.15
CA LEU A 40 -1.75 2.14 -1.10
C LEU A 40 -3.16 2.44 -1.61
N ARG A 41 -4.14 2.51 -0.72
CA ARG A 41 -5.51 2.87 -1.10
C ARG A 41 -5.57 4.30 -1.63
N GLN A 42 -4.79 5.22 -1.08
CA GLN A 42 -4.72 6.59 -1.58
C GLN A 42 -4.13 6.63 -2.98
N LEU A 43 -3.07 5.84 -3.23
CA LEU A 43 -2.47 5.74 -4.56
C LEU A 43 -3.47 5.19 -5.57
N GLN A 44 -4.27 4.20 -5.18
CA GLN A 44 -5.30 3.65 -6.06
C GLN A 44 -6.37 4.69 -6.39
N ARG A 45 -6.81 5.46 -5.42
CA ARG A 45 -7.80 6.52 -5.64
C ARG A 45 -7.30 7.58 -6.60
N ARG A 46 -6.00 7.86 -6.58
CA ARG A 46 -5.37 8.84 -7.46
C ARG A 46 -5.02 8.28 -8.82
N GLY A 47 -5.27 6.98 -9.03
CA GLY A 47 -5.04 6.34 -10.31
C GLY A 47 -3.61 5.92 -10.59
N LEU A 48 -2.70 6.01 -9.61
CA LEU A 48 -1.33 5.56 -9.78
C LEU A 48 -1.21 4.05 -9.73
N VAL A 49 -2.11 3.39 -9.02
CA VAL A 49 -2.17 1.93 -8.89
C VAL A 49 -3.52 1.47 -9.42
N GLU A 50 -3.49 0.48 -10.31
CA GLU A 50 -4.72 -0.01 -10.95
C GLU A 50 -5.60 -0.76 -9.97
N LYS A 51 -5.04 -1.75 -9.26
CA LYS A 51 -5.82 -2.62 -8.39
C LYS A 51 -4.97 -3.10 -7.21
N LEU A 52 -5.61 -3.29 -6.08
CA LEU A 52 -5.00 -3.83 -4.88
C LEU A 52 -5.70 -5.11 -4.48
N GLN A 53 -4.91 -6.11 -4.06
CA GLN A 53 -5.42 -7.31 -3.43
C GLN A 53 -5.02 -7.30 -1.97
N GLU A 54 -5.98 -7.17 -1.06
CA GLU A 54 -5.76 -7.19 0.38
C GLU A 54 -6.05 -8.57 0.91
N ILE A 55 -5.11 -9.13 1.67
CA ILE A 55 -5.21 -10.49 2.22
C ILE A 55 -5.42 -10.37 3.73
N ALA A 56 -6.53 -10.91 4.22
CA ALA A 56 -6.86 -10.90 5.63
C ALA A 56 -7.09 -12.32 6.14
N PRO A 57 -6.82 -12.58 7.43
CA PRO A 57 -7.16 -13.88 8.01
C PRO A 57 -8.66 -14.15 7.95
N THR A 58 -9.05 -15.42 7.97
CA THR A 58 -10.43 -15.84 7.78
C THR A 58 -11.40 -15.21 8.79
N ASP A 59 -10.94 -15.04 10.01
CA ASP A 59 -11.75 -14.56 11.13
C ASP A 59 -11.43 -13.12 11.54
N ASP A 60 -10.64 -12.41 10.72
CA ASP A 60 -10.26 -11.03 10.98
C ASP A 60 -10.32 -10.26 9.65
N ARG A 61 -10.95 -9.08 9.68
CA ARG A 61 -11.09 -8.23 8.49
C ARG A 61 -9.91 -7.30 8.27
N THR A 62 -8.96 -7.29 9.19
CA THR A 62 -7.80 -6.41 9.06
C THR A 62 -6.76 -7.07 8.15
N PRO A 63 -6.37 -6.43 7.05
CA PRO A 63 -5.39 -7.02 6.14
C PRO A 63 -4.03 -7.23 6.80
N ILE A 64 -3.38 -8.35 6.50
CA ILE A 64 -2.02 -8.65 6.94
C ILE A 64 -1.04 -8.65 5.78
N ALA A 65 -1.54 -8.54 4.54
CA ALA A 65 -0.71 -8.45 3.36
C ALA A 65 -1.49 -7.71 2.27
N VAL A 66 -0.76 -7.04 1.38
CA VAL A 66 -1.34 -6.32 0.25
C VAL A 66 -0.44 -6.51 -0.96
N GLU A 67 -1.05 -6.77 -2.11
CA GLU A 67 -0.33 -6.88 -3.38
C GLU A 67 -0.92 -5.92 -4.41
N ILE A 68 -0.05 -5.29 -5.20
CA ILE A 68 -0.47 -4.47 -6.33
C ILE A 68 -0.67 -5.39 -7.53
N ILE A 69 -1.87 -5.34 -8.11
CA ILE A 69 -2.24 -6.11 -9.28
C ILE A 69 -2.42 -5.15 -10.45
N GLY A 70 -1.93 -5.55 -11.62
CA GLY A 70 -2.07 -4.72 -12.83
C GLY A 70 -0.98 -3.68 -12.95
N GLN A 71 -1.30 -2.57 -13.57
CA GLN A 71 -0.31 -1.56 -13.93
C GLN A 71 -0.16 -0.50 -12.84
N VAL A 72 1.05 0.06 -12.80
CA VAL A 72 1.37 1.21 -11.96
C VAL A 72 1.75 2.35 -12.89
N ASP A 73 1.16 3.53 -12.69
CA ASP A 73 1.42 4.70 -13.52
C ASP A 73 1.93 5.84 -12.65
N LEU A 74 3.25 5.96 -12.54
CA LEU A 74 3.87 6.99 -11.73
C LEU A 74 3.92 8.35 -12.43
N THR A 75 3.57 8.40 -13.73
CA THR A 75 3.55 9.69 -14.45
C THR A 75 2.48 10.62 -13.91
N LYS A 76 1.45 10.09 -13.26
CA LYS A 76 0.38 10.90 -12.67
C LYS A 76 0.84 11.73 -11.48
N LEU A 77 2.01 11.42 -10.91
CA LEU A 77 2.55 12.20 -9.80
C LEU A 77 2.84 13.63 -10.21
N SER A 78 3.30 13.86 -11.44
CA SER A 78 3.65 15.18 -11.91
C SER A 78 2.45 16.09 -12.13
N LYS A 79 1.24 15.54 -12.04
CA LYS A 79 -0.01 16.27 -12.23
C LYS A 79 -0.70 16.64 -10.92
N GLN A 80 -0.08 16.35 -9.81
CA GLN A 80 -0.66 16.60 -8.49
C GLN A 80 0.00 17.75 -7.76
#